data_761a97a81b4477c81b3c221267bc740f
#
_entry.id   761a97a81b4477c81b3c221267bc740f
#
_cell.length_a   1.000
_cell.length_b   1.000
_cell.length_c   1.000
_cell.angle_alpha   90.00
_cell.angle_beta   90.00
_cell.angle_gamma   90.00
#
_symmetry.space_group_name_H-M   'P 1'
#
loop_
_entity.id
_entity.type
_entity.pdbx_description
1 polymer ?
#
loop_
_entity_poly.entity_id
_entity_poly.type
_entity_poly.pdbx_seq_one_letter_code
_entity_poly.pdbx_strand_id
1 'polypeptide(L)'
;MQILKGMTWDHSRGYDPMVSTAQTYNEKNPDKKIIWEKRSLQAFADRPIELMAFDYDLMVIDHPHVGEASRKDLIYELNLADNFKDQLVDLKNASVGLSHQSYNFNDNQYALAIDAAAPVSAFRKDLINNIPQTFEEVIRLAEKS
;
A
#
# COMPACT_ATOMS: atom_id res chain seq x y z
N MET A 1 -26.17 -4.17 12.56
CA MET A 1 -25.02 -3.31 12.16
C MET A 1 -23.80 -4.20 12.03
N GLN A 2 -23.22 -4.28 10.85
CA GLN A 2 -21.99 -5.03 10.57
C GLN A 2 -20.78 -4.10 10.81
N ILE A 3 -19.77 -4.60 11.52
CA ILE A 3 -18.52 -3.86 11.75
C ILE A 3 -17.42 -4.54 10.95
N LEU A 4 -16.72 -3.77 10.13
CA LEU A 4 -15.51 -4.17 9.42
C LEU A 4 -14.31 -3.52 10.10
N LYS A 5 -13.30 -4.33 10.40
CA LYS A 5 -12.07 -3.89 11.03
C LYS A 5 -10.98 -3.69 9.99
N GLY A 6 -10.41 -2.49 9.96
CA GLY A 6 -9.26 -2.16 9.13
C GLY A 6 -7.99 -1.98 9.96
N MET A 7 -6.85 -2.34 9.41
CA MET A 7 -5.52 -2.14 9.99
C MET A 7 -4.65 -1.30 9.07
N THR A 8 -3.94 -0.33 9.65
CA THR A 8 -2.96 0.51 8.96
C THR A 8 -1.78 0.83 9.87
N TRP A 9 -0.71 1.47 9.36
CA TRP A 9 0.42 1.88 10.21
C TRP A 9 0.16 3.21 10.91
N ASP A 10 0.79 3.40 12.06
CA ASP A 10 0.66 4.60 12.89
C ASP A 10 1.47 5.78 12.31
N HIS A 11 0.93 6.36 11.29
CA HIS A 11 1.44 7.57 10.64
C HIS A 11 0.28 8.32 9.98
N SER A 12 0.35 9.64 9.93
CA SER A 12 -0.70 10.47 9.32
C SER A 12 -0.99 10.10 7.86
N ARG A 13 0.03 9.77 7.06
CA ARG A 13 -0.13 9.31 5.68
C ARG A 13 -0.93 8.00 5.54
N GLY A 14 -0.90 7.15 6.55
CA GLY A 14 -1.59 5.86 6.53
C GLY A 14 -2.93 5.89 7.23
N TYR A 15 -2.99 6.55 8.39
CA TYR A 15 -4.17 6.52 9.24
C TYR A 15 -5.23 7.54 8.84
N ASP A 16 -4.83 8.80 8.63
CA ASP A 16 -5.80 9.89 8.41
C ASP A 16 -6.65 9.69 7.14
N PRO A 17 -6.10 9.27 5.97
CA PRO A 17 -6.91 8.98 4.79
C PRO A 17 -7.90 7.84 5.01
N MET A 18 -7.50 6.79 5.74
CA MET A 18 -8.35 5.63 6.01
C MET A 18 -9.52 6.00 6.93
N VAL A 19 -9.27 6.79 7.97
CA VAL A 19 -10.32 7.28 8.86
C VAL A 19 -11.28 8.21 8.12
N SER A 20 -10.76 9.14 7.31
CA SER A 20 -11.58 10.09 6.56
C SER A 20 -12.49 9.39 5.53
N THR A 21 -11.94 8.43 4.79
CA THR A 21 -12.73 7.65 3.81
C THR A 21 -13.76 6.75 4.51
N ALA A 22 -13.39 6.14 5.64
CA ALA A 22 -14.30 5.34 6.44
C ALA A 22 -15.46 6.18 7.01
N GLN A 23 -15.19 7.41 7.47
CA GLN A 23 -16.22 8.31 7.94
C GLN A 23 -17.27 8.57 6.85
N THR A 24 -16.83 8.94 5.64
CA THR A 24 -17.72 9.18 4.48
C THR A 24 -18.51 7.91 4.12
N TYR A 25 -17.88 6.73 4.18
CA TYR A 25 -18.56 5.47 3.93
C TYR A 25 -19.63 5.17 4.99
N ASN A 26 -19.30 5.33 6.27
CA ASN A 26 -20.18 5.05 7.40
C ASN A 26 -21.43 5.95 7.39
N GLU A 27 -21.29 7.22 7.00
CA GLU A 27 -22.41 8.17 6.86
C GLU A 27 -23.41 7.72 5.79
N LYS A 28 -22.90 7.12 4.69
CA LYS A 28 -23.73 6.63 3.58
C LYS A 28 -24.31 5.23 3.80
N ASN A 29 -23.78 4.48 4.75
CA ASN A 29 -24.12 3.08 4.98
C ASN A 29 -24.41 2.82 6.46
N PRO A 30 -25.59 3.21 6.99
CA PRO A 30 -25.88 3.16 8.42
C PRO A 30 -25.86 1.75 9.02
N ASP A 31 -26.04 0.72 8.20
CA ASP A 31 -26.01 -0.69 8.62
C ASP A 31 -24.60 -1.30 8.68
N LYS A 32 -23.60 -0.58 8.20
CA LYS A 32 -22.21 -1.00 8.13
C LYS A 32 -21.30 0.05 8.74
N LYS A 33 -20.25 -0.39 9.40
CA LYS A 33 -19.26 0.51 9.99
C LYS A 33 -17.84 -0.01 9.73
N ILE A 34 -16.98 0.83 9.16
CA ILE A 34 -15.57 0.56 9.06
C ILE A 34 -14.86 1.27 10.21
N ILE A 35 -14.02 0.54 10.93
CA ILE A 35 -13.19 1.07 12.03
C ILE A 35 -11.74 0.72 11.73
N TRP A 36 -10.86 1.71 11.74
CA TRP A 36 -9.43 1.54 11.51
C TRP A 36 -8.65 1.52 12.82
N GLU A 37 -7.82 0.50 12.98
CA GLU A 37 -6.81 0.37 14.02
C GLU A 37 -5.44 0.69 13.43
N LYS A 38 -4.56 1.25 14.23
CA LYS A 38 -3.19 1.56 13.83
C LYS A 38 -2.17 0.77 14.62
N ARG A 39 -1.08 0.40 13.95
CA ARG A 39 0.05 -0.30 14.55
C ARG A 39 1.34 0.46 14.30
N SER A 40 2.31 0.34 15.20
CA SER A 40 3.64 0.88 14.95
C SER A 40 4.23 0.27 13.66
N LEU A 41 5.10 1.02 12.99
CA LEU A 41 5.73 0.57 11.75
C LEU A 41 6.46 -0.78 11.93
N GLN A 42 7.13 -0.97 13.06
CA GLN A 42 7.81 -2.23 13.37
C GLN A 42 6.82 -3.38 13.54
N ALA A 43 5.75 -3.19 14.32
CA ALA A 43 4.71 -4.22 14.50
C ALA A 43 3.95 -4.53 13.19
N PHE A 44 3.92 -3.57 12.28
CA PHE A 44 3.37 -3.73 10.93
C PHE A 44 4.26 -4.62 10.05
N ALA A 45 5.59 -4.42 10.09
CA ALA A 45 6.56 -5.17 9.31
C ALA A 45 6.82 -6.59 9.83
N ASP A 46 6.78 -6.79 11.14
CA ASP A 46 7.21 -8.03 11.79
C ASP A 46 6.10 -9.09 11.92
N ARG A 47 4.83 -8.72 11.70
CA ARG A 47 3.72 -9.66 11.88
C ARG A 47 3.42 -10.44 10.59
N PRO A 48 3.37 -11.79 10.66
CA PRO A 48 2.96 -12.60 9.52
C PRO A 48 1.61 -12.17 8.95
N ILE A 49 1.51 -12.11 7.61
CA ILE A 49 0.30 -11.63 6.94
C ILE A 49 -0.90 -12.53 7.19
N GLU A 50 -0.69 -13.82 7.44
CA GLU A 50 -1.73 -14.78 7.79
C GLU A 50 -2.46 -14.41 9.08
N LEU A 51 -1.72 -13.94 10.08
CA LEU A 51 -2.32 -13.51 11.36
C LEU A 51 -3.06 -12.18 11.20
N MET A 52 -2.60 -11.33 10.30
CA MET A 52 -3.29 -10.07 9.99
C MET A 52 -4.60 -10.33 9.24
N ALA A 53 -4.57 -11.20 8.23
CA ALA A 53 -5.74 -11.58 7.46
C ALA A 53 -6.83 -12.29 8.30
N PHE A 54 -6.43 -12.96 9.39
CA PHE A 54 -7.38 -13.56 10.33
C PHE A 54 -8.08 -12.52 11.24
N ASP A 55 -7.37 -11.46 11.61
CA ASP A 55 -7.85 -10.47 12.59
C ASP A 55 -8.59 -9.28 11.95
N TYR A 56 -8.35 -9.01 10.66
CA TYR A 56 -8.83 -7.80 9.97
C TYR A 56 -9.54 -8.12 8.66
N ASP A 57 -10.60 -7.38 8.40
CA ASP A 57 -11.36 -7.42 7.13
C ASP A 57 -10.69 -6.57 6.03
N LEU A 58 -9.98 -5.51 6.43
CA LEU A 58 -9.28 -4.59 5.56
C LEU A 58 -7.86 -4.38 6.07
N MET A 59 -6.89 -4.38 5.17
CA MET A 59 -5.49 -4.20 5.55
C MET A 59 -4.79 -3.22 4.61
N VAL A 60 -4.08 -2.27 5.18
CA VAL A 60 -3.03 -1.56 4.45
C VAL A 60 -1.75 -2.36 4.64
N ILE A 61 -1.14 -2.79 3.56
CA ILE A 61 0.07 -3.63 3.57
C ILE A 61 1.09 -3.11 2.57
N ASP A 62 2.35 -3.41 2.79
CA ASP A 62 3.41 -3.09 1.85
C ASP A 62 3.32 -3.96 0.59
N HIS A 63 3.68 -3.37 -0.55
CA HIS A 63 3.63 -4.00 -1.86
C HIS A 63 4.19 -5.45 -1.90
N PRO A 64 5.35 -5.78 -1.33
CA PRO A 64 5.90 -7.13 -1.40
C PRO A 64 5.00 -8.22 -0.80
N HIS A 65 4.13 -7.86 0.15
CA HIS A 65 3.24 -8.83 0.81
C HIS A 65 2.04 -9.24 -0.03
N VAL A 66 1.63 -8.42 -1.01
CA VAL A 66 0.41 -8.69 -1.81
C VAL A 66 0.56 -9.98 -2.63
N GLY A 67 1.73 -10.20 -3.25
CA GLY A 67 1.99 -11.40 -4.03
C GLY A 67 2.02 -12.69 -3.18
N GLU A 68 2.46 -12.63 -1.94
CA GLU A 68 2.39 -13.74 -1.00
C GLU A 68 0.95 -13.98 -0.55
N ALA A 69 0.25 -12.93 -0.17
CA ALA A 69 -1.14 -13.00 0.29
C ALA A 69 -2.08 -13.56 -0.79
N SER A 70 -1.89 -13.17 -2.06
CA SER A 70 -2.67 -13.71 -3.18
C SER A 70 -2.41 -15.20 -3.42
N ARG A 71 -1.14 -15.65 -3.36
CA ARG A 71 -0.81 -17.08 -3.54
C ARG A 71 -1.29 -17.99 -2.41
N LYS A 72 -1.50 -17.43 -1.22
CA LYS A 72 -1.99 -18.14 -0.03
C LYS A 72 -3.50 -18.00 0.19
N ASP A 73 -4.21 -17.38 -0.76
CA ASP A 73 -5.65 -17.11 -0.67
C ASP A 73 -6.06 -16.35 0.60
N LEU A 74 -5.20 -15.42 1.05
CA LEU A 74 -5.43 -14.62 2.27
C LEU A 74 -6.20 -13.32 2.01
N ILE A 75 -6.29 -12.92 0.74
CA ILE A 75 -6.99 -11.70 0.29
C ILE A 75 -7.83 -12.02 -0.94
N TYR A 76 -8.95 -11.32 -1.08
CA TYR A 76 -9.88 -11.52 -2.19
C TYR A 76 -9.44 -10.80 -3.45
N GLU A 77 -9.80 -11.39 -4.59
CA GLU A 77 -9.72 -10.76 -5.90
C GLU A 77 -10.77 -9.66 -6.03
N LEU A 78 -10.37 -8.46 -6.34
CA LEU A 78 -11.28 -7.33 -6.52
C LEU A 78 -12.10 -7.43 -7.81
N ASN A 79 -11.64 -8.20 -8.78
CA ASN A 79 -12.32 -8.45 -10.06
C ASN A 79 -13.62 -9.27 -9.92
N LEU A 80 -13.82 -9.97 -8.81
CA LEU A 80 -15.00 -10.81 -8.60
C LEU A 80 -16.30 -10.01 -8.46
N ALA A 81 -16.22 -8.75 -8.06
CA ALA A 81 -17.38 -7.89 -7.97
C ALA A 81 -17.69 -7.25 -9.34
N ASP A 82 -18.73 -7.76 -10.03
CA ASP A 82 -19.08 -7.28 -11.37
C ASP A 82 -19.31 -5.77 -11.46
N ASN A 83 -19.90 -5.18 -10.43
CA ASN A 83 -20.12 -3.74 -10.34
C ASN A 83 -18.84 -2.93 -10.04
N PHE A 84 -17.69 -3.57 -9.83
CA PHE A 84 -16.43 -2.91 -9.54
C PHE A 84 -15.45 -2.93 -10.72
N LYS A 85 -15.70 -3.73 -11.76
CA LYS A 85 -14.80 -3.88 -12.91
C LYS A 85 -14.52 -2.56 -13.62
N ASP A 86 -15.55 -1.78 -13.90
CA ASP A 86 -15.39 -0.48 -14.56
C ASP A 86 -14.59 0.50 -13.69
N GLN A 87 -14.83 0.49 -12.38
CA GLN A 87 -14.07 1.30 -11.43
C GLN A 87 -12.60 0.90 -11.38
N LEU A 88 -12.26 -0.38 -11.48
CA LEU A 88 -10.86 -0.84 -11.56
C LEU A 88 -10.16 -0.31 -12.82
N VAL A 89 -10.86 -0.22 -13.94
CA VAL A 89 -10.32 0.39 -15.17
C VAL A 89 -10.06 1.88 -14.97
N ASP A 90 -10.98 2.60 -14.36
CA ASP A 90 -10.82 4.03 -14.06
C ASP A 90 -9.66 4.27 -13.09
N LEU A 91 -9.56 3.47 -12.03
CA LEU A 91 -8.46 3.53 -11.07
C LEU A 91 -7.10 3.21 -11.73
N LYS A 92 -7.05 2.25 -12.64
CA LYS A 92 -5.85 1.94 -13.42
C LYS A 92 -5.42 3.14 -14.27
N ASN A 93 -6.36 3.76 -14.95
CA ASN A 93 -6.10 4.91 -15.84
C ASN A 93 -5.69 6.17 -15.05
N ALA A 94 -6.19 6.34 -13.84
CA ALA A 94 -5.85 7.44 -12.93
C ALA A 94 -4.54 7.20 -12.15
N SER A 95 -3.98 5.98 -12.20
CA SER A 95 -2.82 5.60 -11.42
C SER A 95 -1.51 6.12 -12.02
N VAL A 96 -0.57 6.47 -11.15
CA VAL A 96 0.76 6.95 -11.56
C VAL A 96 1.72 5.79 -11.73
N GLY A 97 2.35 5.71 -12.90
CA GLY A 97 3.33 4.67 -13.21
C GLY A 97 2.73 3.26 -13.11
N LEU A 98 3.44 2.36 -12.42
CA LEU A 98 3.03 0.97 -12.24
C LEU A 98 2.31 0.71 -10.92
N SER A 99 1.96 1.73 -10.15
CA SER A 99 1.43 1.57 -8.79
C SER A 99 0.14 0.73 -8.74
N HIS A 100 -0.78 0.88 -9.68
CA HIS A 100 -1.96 0.02 -9.77
C HIS A 100 -1.61 -1.37 -10.30
N GLN A 101 -0.85 -1.44 -11.39
CA GLN A 101 -0.54 -2.70 -12.07
C GLN A 101 0.32 -3.64 -11.21
N SER A 102 1.13 -3.12 -10.32
CA SER A 102 2.00 -3.92 -9.44
C SER A 102 1.23 -4.80 -8.45
N TYR A 103 -0.05 -4.56 -8.24
CA TYR A 103 -0.94 -5.39 -7.42
C TYR A 103 -1.80 -6.37 -8.22
N ASN A 104 -1.50 -6.52 -9.51
CA ASN A 104 -2.15 -7.51 -10.37
C ASN A 104 -1.31 -8.79 -10.41
N PHE A 105 -1.92 -9.92 -10.09
CA PHE A 105 -1.31 -11.25 -10.14
C PHE A 105 -2.25 -12.20 -10.86
N ASN A 106 -1.75 -12.91 -11.88
CA ASN A 106 -2.54 -13.85 -12.68
C ASN A 106 -3.82 -13.22 -13.25
N ASP A 107 -3.69 -12.01 -13.81
CA ASP A 107 -4.80 -11.20 -14.39
C ASP A 107 -5.87 -10.73 -13.38
N ASN A 108 -5.65 -10.92 -12.08
CA ASN A 108 -6.54 -10.47 -11.03
C ASN A 108 -5.94 -9.34 -10.18
N GLN A 109 -6.76 -8.35 -9.87
CA GLN A 109 -6.38 -7.23 -9.01
C GLN A 109 -6.67 -7.56 -7.55
N TYR A 110 -5.65 -7.53 -6.71
CA TYR A 110 -5.78 -7.92 -5.29
C TYR A 110 -5.73 -6.75 -4.32
N ALA A 111 -5.16 -5.62 -4.73
CA ALA A 111 -5.08 -4.45 -3.88
C ALA A 111 -5.16 -3.15 -4.68
N LEU A 112 -5.41 -2.06 -3.99
CA LEU A 112 -5.41 -0.69 -4.53
C LEU A 112 -4.28 0.11 -3.88
N ALA A 113 -3.56 0.89 -4.68
CA ALA A 113 -2.55 1.80 -4.16
C ALA A 113 -3.21 2.96 -3.40
N ILE A 114 -2.84 3.15 -2.15
CA ILE A 114 -3.28 4.28 -1.32
C ILE A 114 -2.18 5.32 -1.13
N ASP A 115 -0.93 4.90 -1.30
CA ASP A 115 0.28 5.70 -1.19
C ASP A 115 1.38 5.09 -2.06
N ALA A 116 2.36 5.88 -2.46
CA ALA A 116 3.51 5.41 -3.21
C ALA A 116 4.79 6.02 -2.64
N ALA A 117 5.76 5.17 -2.34
CA ALA A 117 7.08 5.57 -1.90
C ALA A 117 8.15 4.79 -2.67
N ALA A 118 9.28 5.43 -2.92
CA ALA A 118 10.42 4.80 -3.54
C ALA A 118 11.72 5.29 -2.89
N PRO A 119 12.75 4.45 -2.79
CA PRO A 119 14.08 4.90 -2.46
C PRO A 119 14.57 5.90 -3.51
N VAL A 120 15.15 6.99 -3.05
CA VAL A 120 15.75 8.01 -3.90
C VAL A 120 17.15 8.34 -3.43
N SER A 121 18.05 8.66 -4.36
CA SER A 121 19.35 9.19 -4.02
C SER A 121 19.25 10.70 -3.75
N ALA A 122 19.82 11.13 -2.65
CA ALA A 122 19.98 12.54 -2.31
C ALA A 122 21.47 12.86 -2.18
N PHE A 123 21.88 14.06 -2.59
CA PHE A 123 23.26 14.50 -2.49
C PHE A 123 23.35 15.97 -2.10
N ARG A 124 24.47 16.34 -1.50
CA ARG A 124 24.81 17.71 -1.14
C ARG A 124 25.55 18.38 -2.30
N LYS A 125 24.90 19.34 -2.95
CA LYS A 125 25.46 20.09 -4.11
C LYS A 125 26.72 20.88 -3.76
N ASP A 126 26.91 21.25 -2.50
CA ASP A 126 28.07 21.96 -2.00
C ASP A 126 29.29 21.04 -1.77
N LEU A 127 29.09 19.73 -1.70
CA LEU A 127 30.14 18.73 -1.50
C LEU A 127 30.45 17.93 -2.76
N ILE A 128 29.50 17.78 -3.67
CA ILE A 128 29.61 16.93 -4.85
C ILE A 128 29.38 17.75 -6.11
N ASN A 129 30.48 17.95 -6.90
CA ASN A 129 30.42 18.68 -8.15
C ASN A 129 29.82 17.86 -9.30
N ASN A 130 30.12 16.56 -9.34
CA ASN A 130 29.62 15.65 -10.35
C ASN A 130 28.63 14.66 -9.72
N ILE A 131 27.36 14.72 -10.16
CA ILE A 131 26.32 13.85 -9.66
C ILE A 131 26.54 12.43 -10.18
N PRO A 132 26.71 11.41 -9.31
CA PRO A 132 26.85 10.04 -9.76
C PRO A 132 25.57 9.57 -10.46
N GLN A 133 25.73 8.92 -11.60
CA GLN A 133 24.65 8.40 -12.43
C GLN A 133 24.52 6.88 -12.31
N THR A 134 25.53 6.21 -11.82
CA THR A 134 25.57 4.76 -11.64
C THR A 134 25.94 4.40 -10.20
N PHE A 135 25.64 3.15 -9.82
CA PHE A 135 25.98 2.66 -8.50
C PHE A 135 27.50 2.57 -8.28
N GLU A 136 28.25 2.24 -9.33
CA GLU A 136 29.71 2.20 -9.32
C GLU A 136 30.33 3.60 -9.09
N GLU A 137 29.69 4.62 -9.62
CA GLU A 137 30.14 6.02 -9.37
C GLU A 137 29.88 6.44 -7.93
N VAL A 138 28.76 5.99 -7.32
CA VAL A 138 28.48 6.22 -5.89
C VAL A 138 29.55 5.55 -5.03
N ILE A 139 29.90 4.28 -5.32
CA ILE A 139 30.94 3.56 -4.59
C ILE A 139 32.29 4.29 -4.70
N ARG A 140 32.71 4.66 -5.91
CA ARG A 140 33.97 5.41 -6.13
C ARG A 140 33.99 6.75 -5.42
N LEU A 141 32.84 7.40 -5.27
CA LEU A 141 32.75 8.66 -4.55
C LEU A 141 32.94 8.42 -3.04
N ALA A 142 32.30 7.37 -2.49
CA ALA A 142 32.43 7.00 -1.09
C ALA A 142 33.86 6.59 -0.69
N GLU A 143 34.61 5.94 -1.59
CA GLU A 143 36.03 5.59 -1.38
C GLU A 143 36.97 6.79 -1.32
N LYS A 144 36.57 7.95 -1.84
CA LYS A 144 37.36 9.19 -1.90
C LYS A 144 37.03 10.17 -0.77
N SER A 145 36.01 9.89 0.02
CA SER A 145 35.52 10.70 1.13
C SER A 145 36.15 10.27 2.45
#